data_497aa7df91ef0d7a550532b8b2dd0bae
#
_entry.id   497aa7df91ef0d7a550532b8b2dd0bae
#
_cell.length_a   1.000
_cell.length_b   1.000
_cell.length_c   1.000
_cell.angle_alpha   90.00
_cell.angle_beta   90.00
_cell.angle_gamma   90.00
#
_symmetry.space_group_name_H-M   'P 1'
#
loop_
_entity.id
_entity.type
_entity.pdbx_description
1 polymer ?
#
loop_
_entity_poly.entity_id
_entity_poly.type
_entity_poly.pdbx_seq_one_letter_code
_entity_poly.pdbx_strand_id
1 'polypeptide(L)'
;MSYRPLTDYLTVENSPIQGLGLFAKDTIGKNFLIGKIHIPDPDHEGEYIRTPLGGFGNHSEEPNCSKVLMEDGSWWIFSNRDIVEGEELTWSYTLYEIT
;
A
#
# COMPACT_ATOMS: atom_id res chain seq x y z
N MET A 1 -23.76 -6.62 5.47
CA MET A 1 -22.54 -6.45 4.66
C MET A 1 -21.32 -6.48 5.56
N SER A 2 -20.34 -7.29 5.24
CA SER A 2 -19.14 -7.40 6.05
C SER A 2 -18.16 -6.29 5.71
N TYR A 3 -17.48 -5.82 6.75
CA TYR A 3 -16.39 -4.89 6.55
C TYR A 3 -15.18 -5.63 5.96
N ARG A 4 -14.60 -5.07 4.92
CA ARG A 4 -13.43 -5.66 4.26
C ARG A 4 -12.31 -4.64 4.20
N PRO A 5 -11.34 -4.73 5.10
CA PRO A 5 -10.21 -3.77 5.10
C PRO A 5 -9.29 -3.93 3.90
N LEU A 6 -9.31 -5.09 3.24
CA LEU A 6 -8.53 -5.33 2.04
C LEU A 6 -9.47 -5.68 0.89
N THR A 7 -9.03 -5.38 -0.33
CA THR A 7 -9.80 -5.70 -1.52
C THR A 7 -9.69 -7.20 -1.83
N ASP A 8 -10.56 -7.68 -2.73
CA ASP A 8 -10.60 -9.11 -3.04
C ASP A 8 -9.35 -9.61 -3.76
N TYR A 9 -8.57 -8.74 -4.37
CA TYR A 9 -7.37 -9.15 -5.10
C TYR A 9 -6.10 -9.09 -4.25
N LEU A 10 -6.24 -8.85 -2.94
CA LEU A 10 -5.10 -8.80 -2.02
C LEU A 10 -5.29 -9.78 -0.87
N THR A 11 -4.18 -10.28 -0.35
CA THR A 11 -4.19 -11.16 0.82
C THR A 11 -2.95 -10.89 1.67
N VAL A 12 -3.02 -11.29 2.94
CA VAL A 12 -1.90 -11.16 3.88
C VAL A 12 -1.33 -12.54 4.10
N GLU A 13 -0.01 -12.69 3.91
CA GLU A 13 0.67 -13.96 4.08
C GLU A 13 2.06 -13.73 4.67
N ASN A 14 2.75 -14.80 5.03
CA ASN A 14 4.12 -14.70 5.51
C ASN A 14 5.02 -14.14 4.43
N SER A 15 5.84 -13.16 4.81
CA SER A 15 6.70 -12.47 3.87
C SER A 15 8.15 -12.90 4.04
N PRO A 16 8.90 -13.11 2.94
CA PRO A 16 10.34 -13.34 3.05
C PRO A 16 11.10 -12.08 3.48
N ILE A 17 10.47 -10.91 3.40
CA ILE A 17 11.10 -9.66 3.82
C ILE A 17 11.04 -9.53 5.33
N GLN A 18 9.83 -9.57 5.88
CA GLN A 18 9.64 -9.44 7.34
C GLN A 18 8.20 -9.80 7.70
N GLY A 19 8.03 -10.71 8.66
CA GLY A 19 6.74 -11.03 9.25
C GLY A 19 5.66 -11.31 8.22
N LEU A 20 4.55 -10.59 8.32
CA LEU A 20 3.46 -10.69 7.37
C LEU A 20 3.62 -9.65 6.28
N GLY A 21 3.16 -9.97 5.09
CA GLY A 21 3.20 -9.05 3.95
C GLY A 21 1.90 -9.08 3.18
N LEU A 22 1.79 -8.17 2.24
CA LEU A 22 0.62 -8.01 1.40
C LEU A 22 0.93 -8.62 0.04
N PHE A 23 0.09 -9.53 -0.41
CA PHE A 23 0.35 -10.27 -1.65
C PHE A 23 -0.81 -10.14 -2.63
N ALA A 24 -0.48 -10.18 -3.91
CA ALA A 24 -1.50 -10.13 -4.97
C ALA A 24 -2.14 -11.50 -5.12
N LYS A 25 -3.48 -11.54 -5.10
CA LYS A 25 -4.24 -12.75 -5.37
C LYS A 25 -4.53 -12.90 -6.87
N ASP A 26 -4.42 -11.79 -7.59
CA ASP A 26 -4.63 -11.74 -9.04
C ASP A 26 -3.60 -10.82 -9.65
N THR A 27 -3.47 -10.88 -10.96
CA THR A 27 -2.59 -9.96 -11.67
C THR A 27 -3.12 -8.54 -11.57
N ILE A 28 -2.22 -7.60 -11.25
CA ILE A 28 -2.55 -6.18 -11.16
C ILE A 28 -1.78 -5.47 -12.26
N GLY A 29 -2.49 -4.78 -13.15
CA GLY A 29 -1.83 -4.06 -14.22
C GLY A 29 -1.12 -2.81 -13.73
N LYS A 30 -0.14 -2.35 -14.50
CA LYS A 30 0.62 -1.13 -14.20
C LYS A 30 -0.32 0.08 -14.11
N ASN A 31 0.00 1.00 -13.21
CA ASN A 31 -0.75 2.26 -12.99
C ASN A 31 -2.15 2.05 -12.43
N PHE A 32 -2.36 0.93 -11.76
CA PHE A 32 -3.63 0.66 -11.10
C PHE A 32 -3.59 1.24 -9.69
N LEU A 33 -4.59 2.07 -9.37
CA LEU A 33 -4.69 2.67 -8.03
C LEU A 33 -5.22 1.61 -7.07
N ILE A 34 -4.36 1.16 -6.16
CA ILE A 34 -4.65 0.02 -5.32
C ILE A 34 -5.47 0.40 -4.10
N GLY A 35 -5.05 1.43 -3.38
CA GLY A 35 -5.82 1.84 -2.21
C GLY A 35 -5.09 2.83 -1.32
N LYS A 36 -5.78 3.23 -0.28
CA LYS A 36 -5.33 4.25 0.65
C LYS A 36 -4.51 3.60 1.76
N ILE A 37 -3.29 4.11 1.99
CA ILE A 37 -2.40 3.57 3.02
C ILE A 37 -2.33 4.46 4.26
N HIS A 38 -2.50 5.77 4.11
CA HIS A 38 -2.48 6.71 5.24
C HIS A 38 -3.55 7.77 5.04
N ILE A 39 -4.17 8.16 6.14
CA ILE A 39 -5.11 9.29 6.15
C ILE A 39 -4.61 10.33 7.15
N PRO A 40 -4.88 11.62 6.91
CA PRO A 40 -4.48 12.64 7.88
C PRO A 40 -5.20 12.40 9.21
N ASP A 41 -4.47 12.58 10.31
CA ASP A 41 -5.07 12.48 11.64
C ASP A 41 -5.81 13.79 11.92
N PRO A 42 -7.13 13.77 12.11
CA PRO A 42 -7.88 15.00 12.34
C PRO A 42 -7.54 15.67 13.67
N ASP A 43 -6.95 14.93 14.60
CA ASP A 43 -6.64 15.43 15.93
C ASP A 43 -5.19 15.90 16.07
N HIS A 44 -4.32 15.55 15.11
CA HIS A 44 -2.89 15.86 15.20
C HIS A 44 -2.38 16.33 13.85
N GLU A 45 -2.28 17.63 13.71
CA GLU A 45 -1.83 18.23 12.46
C GLU A 45 -0.44 17.71 12.07
N GLY A 46 -0.30 17.33 10.81
CA GLY A 46 0.95 16.82 10.28
C GLY A 46 1.19 15.35 10.50
N GLU A 47 0.29 14.67 11.21
CA GLU A 47 0.41 13.24 11.47
C GLU A 47 -0.60 12.43 10.66
N TYR A 48 -0.36 11.13 10.56
CA TYR A 48 -1.17 10.25 9.73
C TYR A 48 -1.58 9.01 10.50
N ILE A 49 -2.77 8.53 10.16
CA ILE A 49 -3.27 7.25 10.65
C ILE A 49 -3.06 6.23 9.54
N ARG A 50 -2.45 5.11 9.89
CA ARG A 50 -2.19 4.02 8.93
C ARG A 50 -3.46 3.20 8.75
N THR A 51 -3.83 2.93 7.51
CA THR A 51 -4.96 2.06 7.21
C THR A 51 -4.52 0.59 7.33
N PRO A 52 -5.47 -0.36 7.36
CA PRO A 52 -5.09 -1.79 7.34
C PRO A 52 -4.21 -2.13 6.13
N LEU A 53 -4.51 -1.59 4.97
CA LEU A 53 -3.68 -1.79 3.79
C LEU A 53 -2.25 -1.30 4.04
N GLY A 54 -2.11 -0.09 4.58
CA GLY A 54 -0.80 0.46 4.88
C GLY A 54 -0.06 -0.30 5.97
N GLY A 55 -0.80 -1.01 6.84
CA GLY A 55 -0.21 -1.72 7.94
C GLY A 55 0.47 -3.03 7.57
N PHE A 56 0.13 -3.60 6.41
CA PHE A 56 0.68 -4.90 6.01
C PHE A 56 1.72 -4.82 4.90
N GLY A 57 1.94 -3.65 4.30
CA GLY A 57 2.92 -3.54 3.24
C GLY A 57 4.34 -3.48 3.79
N ASN A 58 5.29 -4.09 3.11
CA ASN A 58 6.69 -4.06 3.49
C ASN A 58 7.47 -3.08 2.63
N HIS A 59 8.57 -2.60 3.20
CA HIS A 59 9.44 -1.65 2.52
C HIS A 59 10.34 -2.36 1.52
N SER A 60 10.61 -1.72 0.41
CA SER A 60 11.61 -2.18 -0.56
C SER A 60 12.27 -0.96 -1.19
N GLU A 61 13.54 -1.09 -1.54
CA GLU A 61 14.25 -0.05 -2.26
C GLU A 61 13.98 -0.14 -3.77
N GLU A 62 13.42 -1.27 -4.22
CA GLU A 62 12.97 -1.44 -5.60
C GLU A 62 11.52 -1.88 -5.59
N PRO A 63 10.61 -1.01 -5.09
CA PRO A 63 9.23 -1.41 -4.86
C PRO A 63 8.44 -1.51 -6.16
N ASN A 64 7.42 -2.38 -6.13
CA ASN A 64 6.49 -2.49 -7.26
C ASN A 64 5.29 -1.57 -7.14
N CYS A 65 5.20 -0.81 -6.06
CA CYS A 65 4.15 0.19 -5.87
C CYS A 65 4.78 1.54 -5.55
N SER A 66 4.10 2.60 -5.96
CA SER A 66 4.50 3.97 -5.67
C SER A 66 3.42 4.67 -4.88
N LYS A 67 3.81 5.65 -4.08
CA LYS A 67 2.87 6.42 -3.28
C LYS A 67 2.45 7.69 -4.01
N VAL A 68 1.22 8.10 -3.79
CA VAL A 68 0.72 9.35 -4.33
C VAL A 68 -0.12 10.07 -3.27
N LEU A 69 0.11 11.38 -3.15
CA LEU A 69 -0.64 12.22 -2.22
C LEU A 69 -1.85 12.78 -2.94
N MET A 70 -3.01 12.55 -2.35
CA MET A 70 -4.28 13.03 -2.92
C MET A 70 -4.64 14.39 -2.37
N GLU A 71 -5.60 15.06 -3.01
CA GLU A 71 -6.01 16.40 -2.63
C GLU A 71 -6.54 16.49 -1.21
N ASP A 72 -7.14 15.41 -0.71
CA ASP A 72 -7.66 15.40 0.66
C ASP A 72 -6.58 15.13 1.70
N GLY A 73 -5.33 15.02 1.28
CA GLY A 73 -4.21 14.76 2.18
C GLY A 73 -3.93 13.30 2.42
N SER A 74 -4.72 12.40 1.88
CA SER A 74 -4.48 10.96 2.05
C SER A 74 -3.38 10.48 1.10
N TRP A 75 -2.67 9.45 1.54
CA TRP A 75 -1.65 8.79 0.74
C TRP A 75 -2.20 7.48 0.21
N TRP A 76 -2.02 7.26 -1.07
CA TRP A 76 -2.46 6.04 -1.76
C TRP A 76 -1.27 5.36 -2.40
N ILE A 77 -1.42 4.10 -2.75
CA ILE A 77 -0.42 3.39 -3.55
C ILE A 77 -1.03 2.99 -4.88
N PHE A 78 -0.18 2.97 -5.89
CA PHE A 78 -0.53 2.47 -7.22
C PHE A 78 0.60 1.59 -7.72
N SER A 79 0.26 0.63 -8.59
CA SER A 79 1.27 -0.25 -9.17
C SER A 79 2.14 0.54 -10.16
N ASN A 80 3.47 0.45 -10.01
CA ASN A 80 4.37 1.14 -10.93
C ASN A 80 4.87 0.21 -12.04
N ARG A 81 4.44 -1.05 -12.01
CA ARG A 81 4.62 -2.03 -13.06
C ARG A 81 3.55 -3.09 -12.91
N ASP A 82 3.48 -4.03 -13.87
CA ASP A 82 2.57 -5.15 -13.72
C ASP A 82 2.99 -5.99 -12.53
N ILE A 83 2.03 -6.45 -11.73
CA ILE A 83 2.26 -7.30 -10.57
C ILE A 83 1.51 -8.59 -10.83
N VAL A 84 2.22 -9.71 -10.78
CA VAL A 84 1.59 -11.01 -11.06
C VAL A 84 1.06 -11.63 -9.78
N GLU A 85 0.13 -12.57 -9.95
CA GLU A 85 -0.44 -13.31 -8.83
C GLU A 85 0.69 -13.93 -8.00
N GLY A 86 0.60 -13.78 -6.68
CA GLY A 86 1.60 -14.32 -5.76
C GLY A 86 2.73 -13.37 -5.43
N GLU A 87 2.83 -12.25 -6.13
CA GLU A 87 3.87 -11.26 -5.84
C GLU A 87 3.53 -10.46 -4.59
N GLU A 88 4.56 -10.15 -3.81
CA GLU A 88 4.38 -9.28 -2.64
C GLU A 88 4.35 -7.82 -3.09
N LEU A 89 3.39 -7.04 -2.56
CA LEU A 89 3.32 -5.62 -2.82
C LEU A 89 4.24 -4.89 -1.85
N THR A 90 5.08 -4.03 -2.39
CA THR A 90 6.05 -3.27 -1.60
C THR A 90 6.05 -1.83 -2.03
N TRP A 91 6.42 -0.94 -1.10
CA TRP A 91 6.62 0.48 -1.41
C TRP A 91 7.64 1.04 -0.44
N SER A 92 8.16 2.23 -0.76
CA SER A 92 9.10 2.90 0.12
C SER A 92 8.33 3.48 1.31
N TYR A 93 8.85 3.26 2.53
CA TYR A 93 8.21 3.78 3.73
C TYR A 93 8.38 5.29 3.90
N THR A 94 9.28 5.91 3.15
CA THR A 94 9.57 7.32 3.29
C THR A 94 8.39 8.16 2.79
N LEU A 95 7.76 8.91 3.68
CA LEU A 95 6.67 9.81 3.31
C LEU A 95 7.18 11.18 2.87
N TYR A 96 8.44 11.46 3.11
CA TYR A 96 9.03 12.78 2.83
C TYR A 96 9.96 12.74 1.64
N GLU A 97 9.76 11.80 0.78
CA GLU A 97 10.60 11.67 -0.38
C GLU A 97 10.49 12.88 -1.27
N ILE A 98 11.61 13.50 -1.54
CA ILE A 98 11.67 14.65 -2.41
C ILE A 98 12.04 14.17 -3.79
N THR A 99 11.22 14.47 -4.73
CA THR A 99 11.50 14.08 -6.10
C THR A 99 11.98 15.25 -6.91
#